data_00e0c59bbf1b4648f306553d7f467133
#
_entry.id   00e0c59bbf1b4648f306553d7f467133
#
_cell.length_a   1.000
_cell.length_b   1.000
_cell.length_c   1.000
_cell.angle_alpha   90.00
_cell.angle_beta   90.00
_cell.angle_gamma   90.00
#
_symmetry.space_group_name_H-M   'P 1'
#
loop_
_entity.id
_entity.type
_entity.pdbx_description
1 polymer ?
#
loop_
_entity_poly.entity_id
_entity_poly.type
_entity_poly.pdbx_seq_one_letter_code
_entity_poly.pdbx_strand_id
1 'polypeptide(L)'
;MGKVIVQDFTCKEPITMIGTEAGVCWGADISDQKKNYRRGIDCLESEHGRTFEFPDTYMILDGYSARVIREWYTHIGGSPTRLQASTRYIDYEHGFDYVVPPSIEKDEAASAGYKKVMTILQNALTALDAFGIPREDTALLLPLGMTTRIVCKHNARNLMDMSHQRMCSRAYHEYRKLFDDVCNALRAYSEEWAYLVDHYFMPKCEYMGFCKEKKSCGKMPHKE
;
A
#
# COMPACT_ATOMS: atom_id res chain seq x y z
N MET A 1 4.22 -10.58 -10.95
CA MET A 1 3.62 -10.51 -9.60
C MET A 1 4.19 -9.27 -8.91
N GLY A 2 3.34 -8.43 -8.31
CA GLY A 2 3.79 -7.18 -7.70
C GLY A 2 4.79 -7.42 -6.56
N LYS A 3 5.63 -6.43 -6.28
CA LYS A 3 6.62 -6.44 -5.19
C LYS A 3 6.67 -5.08 -4.49
N VAL A 4 7.04 -5.12 -3.21
CA VAL A 4 7.28 -3.95 -2.36
C VAL A 4 8.75 -3.91 -1.99
N ILE A 5 9.37 -2.74 -2.16
CA ILE A 5 10.77 -2.49 -1.80
C ILE A 5 10.77 -1.37 -0.78
N VAL A 6 11.16 -1.66 0.46
CA VAL A 6 11.38 -0.64 1.50
C VAL A 6 12.76 -0.02 1.27
N GLN A 7 12.80 1.31 1.17
CA GLN A 7 14.05 2.04 0.91
C GLN A 7 14.77 2.39 2.23
N ASP A 8 16.08 2.53 2.16
CA ASP A 8 16.95 2.79 3.32
C ASP A 8 16.68 4.13 4.05
N PHE A 9 15.89 5.02 3.44
CA PHE A 9 15.38 6.25 4.07
C PHE A 9 14.28 6.00 5.09
N THR A 10 13.70 4.79 5.12
CA THR A 10 12.68 4.39 6.08
C THR A 10 13.29 4.38 7.49
N CYS A 11 12.56 4.93 8.45
CA CYS A 11 12.94 4.86 9.85
C CYS A 11 13.13 3.40 10.29
N LYS A 12 14.31 3.04 10.81
CA LYS A 12 14.59 1.66 11.25
C LYS A 12 14.00 1.34 12.62
N GLU A 13 13.88 2.33 13.48
CA GLU A 13 13.47 2.19 14.88
C GLU A 13 12.23 3.05 15.14
N PRO A 14 11.06 2.72 14.53
CA PRO A 14 9.85 3.55 14.60
C PRO A 14 9.31 3.68 16.02
N ILE A 15 9.36 2.64 16.84
CA ILE A 15 8.88 2.65 18.23
C ILE A 15 9.80 3.52 19.10
N THR A 16 11.09 3.34 18.92
CA THR A 16 12.10 4.15 19.61
C THR A 16 11.96 5.62 19.23
N MET A 17 11.72 5.93 17.94
CA MET A 17 11.44 7.30 17.49
C MET A 17 10.18 7.88 18.13
N ILE A 18 9.07 7.13 18.16
CA ILE A 18 7.83 7.54 18.84
C ILE A 18 8.12 7.95 20.29
N GLY A 19 8.86 7.13 21.03
CA GLY A 19 9.19 7.41 22.41
C GLY A 19 10.20 8.53 22.61
N THR A 20 11.10 8.75 21.67
CA THR A 20 12.03 9.88 21.65
C THR A 20 11.27 11.19 21.54
N GLU A 21 10.41 11.30 20.54
CA GLU A 21 9.61 12.50 20.28
C GLU A 21 8.61 12.79 21.41
N ALA A 22 7.96 11.76 21.95
CA ALA A 22 7.08 11.89 23.12
C ALA A 22 7.88 12.36 24.35
N GLY A 23 9.13 11.92 24.52
CA GLY A 23 9.99 12.31 25.62
C GLY A 23 10.24 13.82 25.70
N VAL A 24 10.34 14.48 24.55
CA VAL A 24 10.49 15.93 24.47
C VAL A 24 9.31 16.66 25.14
N CYS A 25 8.08 16.17 24.91
CA CYS A 25 6.89 16.78 25.50
C CYS A 25 6.86 16.70 27.03
N TRP A 26 7.56 15.74 27.61
CA TRP A 26 7.62 15.54 29.08
C TRP A 26 8.89 16.06 29.70
N GLY A 27 9.79 16.69 28.92
CA GLY A 27 11.10 17.12 29.40
C GLY A 27 11.99 15.98 29.87
N ALA A 28 11.79 14.77 29.31
CA ALA A 28 12.55 13.60 29.68
C ALA A 28 13.92 13.57 29.00
N ASP A 29 14.88 12.89 29.60
CA ASP A 29 16.13 12.54 28.92
C ASP A 29 15.83 11.57 27.77
N ILE A 30 16.20 11.96 26.56
CA ILE A 30 16.00 11.21 25.33
C ILE A 30 17.29 10.55 24.81
N SER A 31 18.37 10.59 25.56
CA SER A 31 19.65 9.97 25.16
C SER A 31 19.65 8.44 25.30
N ASP A 32 18.80 7.88 26.16
CA ASP A 32 18.69 6.45 26.43
C ASP A 32 17.68 5.77 25.50
N GLN A 33 18.18 5.06 24.49
CA GLN A 33 17.36 4.37 23.49
C GLN A 33 16.41 3.31 24.10
N LYS A 34 16.84 2.61 25.14
CA LYS A 34 15.98 1.61 25.82
C LYS A 34 14.80 2.25 26.54
N LYS A 35 15.02 3.41 27.16
CA LYS A 35 13.93 4.18 27.77
C LYS A 35 13.00 4.75 26.70
N ASN A 36 13.56 5.24 25.60
CA ASN A 36 12.77 5.73 24.48
C ASN A 36 11.89 4.61 23.89
N TYR A 37 12.44 3.42 23.65
CA TYR A 37 11.66 2.27 23.19
C TYR A 37 10.48 1.96 24.12
N ARG A 38 10.71 1.87 25.45
CA ARG A 38 9.63 1.62 26.43
C ARG A 38 8.56 2.70 26.38
N ARG A 39 8.98 3.97 26.35
CA ARG A 39 8.06 5.11 26.21
C ARG A 39 7.28 5.06 24.91
N GLY A 40 7.90 4.58 23.83
CA GLY A 40 7.23 4.34 22.55
C GLY A 40 6.13 3.29 22.67
N ILE A 41 6.39 2.18 23.36
CA ILE A 41 5.37 1.16 23.67
C ILE A 41 4.23 1.76 24.50
N ASP A 42 4.55 2.53 25.56
CA ASP A 42 3.51 3.19 26.38
C ASP A 42 2.62 4.14 25.54
N CYS A 43 3.21 4.86 24.57
CA CYS A 43 2.46 5.70 23.64
C CYS A 43 1.55 4.90 22.69
N LEU A 44 2.02 3.74 22.24
CA LEU A 44 1.23 2.83 21.40
C LEU A 44 0.03 2.26 22.17
N GLU A 45 0.26 1.74 23.38
CA GLU A 45 -0.78 1.15 24.24
C GLU A 45 -1.81 2.20 24.71
N SER A 46 -1.36 3.44 24.91
CA SER A 46 -2.24 4.57 25.32
C SER A 46 -2.86 5.31 24.14
N GLU A 47 -2.68 4.83 22.91
CA GLU A 47 -3.24 5.40 21.67
C GLU A 47 -2.89 6.88 21.44
N HIS A 48 -1.67 7.33 21.82
CA HIS A 48 -1.20 8.68 21.57
C HIS A 48 -0.90 8.93 20.08
N GLY A 49 -1.95 8.92 19.26
CA GLY A 49 -1.92 8.83 17.81
C GLY A 49 -1.04 9.86 17.08
N ARG A 50 -0.79 11.05 17.66
CA ARG A 50 0.06 12.05 17.01
C ARG A 50 1.54 11.61 16.96
N THR A 51 1.99 10.83 17.93
CA THR A 51 3.38 10.35 17.96
C THR A 51 3.67 9.36 16.83
N PHE A 52 2.63 8.69 16.29
CA PHE A 52 2.76 7.76 15.16
C PHE A 52 2.91 8.45 13.80
N GLU A 53 2.81 9.78 13.78
CA GLU A 53 3.01 10.57 12.56
C GLU A 53 4.51 10.86 12.30
N PHE A 54 5.39 10.63 13.28
CA PHE A 54 6.83 10.87 13.13
C PHE A 54 7.56 9.79 12.32
N PRO A 55 7.38 8.48 12.57
CA PRO A 55 8.08 7.48 11.79
C PRO A 55 7.54 7.39 10.37
N ASP A 56 8.43 7.64 9.41
CA ASP A 56 8.12 7.58 7.98
C ASP A 56 8.64 6.29 7.34
N THR A 57 7.89 5.79 6.36
CA THR A 57 8.30 4.75 5.42
C THR A 57 8.48 5.33 4.03
N TYR A 58 9.49 4.86 3.32
CA TYR A 58 9.72 5.15 1.91
C TYR A 58 9.74 3.82 1.16
N MET A 59 8.82 3.67 0.21
CA MET A 59 8.62 2.39 -0.48
C MET A 59 8.49 2.57 -1.98
N ILE A 60 8.94 1.58 -2.72
CA ILE A 60 8.60 1.41 -4.14
C ILE A 60 7.60 0.25 -4.23
N LEU A 61 6.43 0.53 -4.79
CA LEU A 61 5.44 -0.48 -5.16
C LEU A 61 5.54 -0.70 -6.66
N ASP A 62 5.83 -1.93 -7.08
CA ASP A 62 6.15 -2.25 -8.47
C ASP A 62 5.33 -3.44 -8.95
N GLY A 63 4.78 -3.37 -10.16
CA GLY A 63 4.06 -4.48 -10.78
C GLY A 63 2.63 -4.70 -10.26
N TYR A 64 2.02 -3.71 -9.63
CA TYR A 64 0.60 -3.70 -9.27
C TYR A 64 -0.22 -2.94 -10.32
N SER A 65 -1.51 -3.29 -10.46
CA SER A 65 -2.37 -2.66 -11.45
C SER A 65 -2.55 -1.14 -11.21
N ALA A 66 -2.71 -0.38 -12.28
CA ALA A 66 -3.07 1.03 -12.19
C ALA A 66 -4.37 1.24 -11.41
N ARG A 67 -5.29 0.26 -11.44
CA ARG A 67 -6.51 0.26 -10.66
C ARG A 67 -6.23 0.30 -9.16
N VAL A 68 -5.40 -0.62 -8.63
CA VAL A 68 -5.12 -0.67 -7.19
C VAL A 68 -4.29 0.53 -6.74
N ILE A 69 -3.38 1.00 -7.59
CA ILE A 69 -2.60 2.21 -7.32
C ILE A 69 -3.48 3.45 -7.24
N ARG A 70 -4.51 3.56 -8.10
CA ARG A 70 -5.52 4.63 -7.98
C ARG A 70 -6.25 4.59 -6.62
N GLU A 71 -6.58 3.41 -6.11
CA GLU A 71 -7.18 3.26 -4.78
C GLU A 71 -6.17 3.59 -3.65
N TRP A 72 -4.88 3.26 -3.83
CA TRP A 72 -3.81 3.64 -2.91
C TRP A 72 -3.74 5.16 -2.71
N TYR A 73 -3.93 5.93 -3.78
CA TYR A 73 -3.93 7.39 -3.76
C TYR A 73 -5.09 8.01 -2.96
N THR A 74 -6.13 7.28 -2.63
CA THR A 74 -7.26 7.80 -1.83
C THR A 74 -6.94 7.98 -0.34
N HIS A 75 -5.85 7.38 0.15
CA HIS A 75 -5.43 7.51 1.55
C HIS A 75 -4.52 8.70 1.73
N ILE A 76 -5.10 9.83 2.15
CA ILE A 76 -4.44 11.14 2.26
C ILE A 76 -4.15 11.57 3.69
N GLY A 77 -4.60 10.82 4.71
CA GLY A 77 -4.30 11.10 6.11
C GLY A 77 -2.79 11.09 6.39
N GLY A 78 -2.30 12.02 7.21
CA GLY A 78 -0.87 12.12 7.53
C GLY A 78 0.02 12.63 6.40
N SER A 79 -0.56 13.29 5.39
CA SER A 79 0.16 13.91 4.26
C SER A 79 1.14 12.97 3.53
N PRO A 80 0.70 11.79 3.07
CA PRO A 80 1.54 10.92 2.28
C PRO A 80 1.93 11.59 0.97
N THR A 81 3.14 11.27 0.47
CA THR A 81 3.61 11.74 -0.83
C THR A 81 3.87 10.58 -1.77
N ARG A 82 3.64 10.77 -3.07
CA ARG A 82 3.70 9.71 -4.08
C ARG A 82 4.07 10.26 -5.44
N LEU A 83 4.92 9.53 -6.16
CA LEU A 83 5.21 9.76 -7.56
C LEU A 83 4.96 8.45 -8.32
N GLN A 84 4.19 8.53 -9.40
CA GLN A 84 3.87 7.37 -10.24
C GLN A 84 4.67 7.44 -11.54
N ALA A 85 5.05 6.28 -12.05
CA ALA A 85 5.58 6.12 -13.40
C ALA A 85 4.63 6.79 -14.40
N SER A 86 5.17 7.78 -15.14
CA SER A 86 4.36 8.64 -16.02
C SER A 86 4.13 7.98 -17.36
N THR A 87 2.86 7.84 -17.75
CA THR A 87 2.49 7.36 -19.08
C THR A 87 2.85 8.30 -20.21
N ARG A 88 3.30 9.53 -19.91
CA ARG A 88 3.83 10.48 -20.91
C ARG A 88 5.29 10.21 -21.29
N TYR A 89 6.05 9.57 -20.38
CA TYR A 89 7.49 9.35 -20.57
C TYR A 89 7.84 7.89 -20.84
N ILE A 90 7.03 6.96 -20.34
CA ILE A 90 7.26 5.54 -20.56
C ILE A 90 6.79 5.17 -21.95
N ASP A 91 7.64 4.40 -22.63
CA ASP A 91 7.34 3.84 -23.93
C ASP A 91 6.55 2.56 -23.80
N TYR A 92 5.39 2.49 -24.45
CA TYR A 92 4.54 1.30 -24.53
C TYR A 92 4.47 0.71 -25.93
N GLU A 93 5.34 1.14 -26.85
CA GLU A 93 5.44 0.64 -28.23
C GLU A 93 5.61 -0.89 -28.25
N HIS A 94 6.40 -1.43 -27.31
CA HIS A 94 6.64 -2.87 -27.17
C HIS A 94 5.65 -3.58 -26.24
N GLY A 95 4.57 -2.91 -25.86
CA GLY A 95 3.52 -3.46 -25.00
C GLY A 95 3.64 -3.01 -23.54
N PHE A 96 2.77 -3.58 -22.71
CA PHE A 96 2.72 -3.34 -21.28
C PHE A 96 2.41 -4.63 -20.53
N ASP A 97 2.92 -4.74 -19.31
CA ASP A 97 2.52 -5.82 -18.40
C ASP A 97 1.15 -5.53 -17.79
N TYR A 98 0.39 -6.57 -17.45
CA TYR A 98 -0.94 -6.44 -16.88
C TYR A 98 -1.27 -7.55 -15.88
N VAL A 99 -2.18 -7.27 -14.98
CA VAL A 99 -2.72 -8.21 -14.00
C VAL A 99 -3.91 -8.95 -14.60
N VAL A 100 -3.93 -10.28 -14.53
CA VAL A 100 -5.12 -11.08 -14.81
C VAL A 100 -5.85 -11.31 -13.48
N PRO A 101 -7.12 -10.84 -13.32
CA PRO A 101 -7.87 -11.06 -12.10
C PRO A 101 -8.10 -12.56 -11.82
N PRO A 102 -8.04 -13.01 -10.53
CA PRO A 102 -8.17 -14.42 -10.19
C PRO A 102 -9.48 -15.07 -10.64
N SER A 103 -10.58 -14.31 -10.75
CA SER A 103 -11.85 -14.80 -11.26
C SER A 103 -11.82 -15.10 -12.77
N ILE A 104 -11.02 -14.34 -13.52
CA ILE A 104 -10.79 -14.55 -14.95
C ILE A 104 -9.78 -15.69 -15.16
N GLU A 105 -8.73 -15.73 -14.35
CA GLU A 105 -7.67 -16.74 -14.46
C GLU A 105 -8.18 -18.18 -14.26
N LYS A 106 -9.21 -18.36 -13.44
CA LYS A 106 -9.84 -19.66 -13.15
C LYS A 106 -10.66 -20.24 -14.32
N ASP A 107 -11.05 -19.42 -15.27
CA ASP A 107 -11.83 -19.82 -16.45
C ASP A 107 -10.95 -19.66 -17.69
N GLU A 108 -10.67 -20.77 -18.38
CA GLU A 108 -9.76 -20.80 -19.52
C GLU A 108 -10.27 -19.92 -20.69
N ALA A 109 -11.55 -19.98 -20.98
CA ALA A 109 -12.16 -19.18 -22.06
C ALA A 109 -12.14 -17.68 -21.74
N ALA A 110 -12.50 -17.31 -20.50
CA ALA A 110 -12.41 -15.93 -20.03
C ALA A 110 -10.98 -15.41 -20.04
N SER A 111 -10.02 -16.23 -19.59
CA SER A 111 -8.59 -15.89 -19.57
C SER A 111 -8.04 -15.68 -20.98
N ALA A 112 -8.38 -16.56 -21.92
CA ALA A 112 -8.01 -16.43 -23.34
C ALA A 112 -8.61 -15.15 -23.94
N GLY A 113 -9.90 -14.88 -23.71
CA GLY A 113 -10.57 -13.67 -24.15
C GLY A 113 -9.93 -12.40 -23.59
N TYR A 114 -9.64 -12.37 -22.30
CA TYR A 114 -8.97 -11.25 -21.62
C TYR A 114 -7.60 -10.96 -22.23
N LYS A 115 -6.75 -11.99 -22.38
CA LYS A 115 -5.41 -11.86 -22.98
C LYS A 115 -5.48 -11.38 -24.43
N LYS A 116 -6.46 -11.88 -25.21
CA LYS A 116 -6.70 -11.40 -26.58
C LYS A 116 -7.01 -9.90 -26.63
N VAL A 117 -7.85 -9.40 -25.73
CA VAL A 117 -8.14 -7.95 -25.64
C VAL A 117 -6.88 -7.16 -25.31
N MET A 118 -6.06 -7.64 -24.35
CA MET A 118 -4.78 -6.97 -24.02
C MET A 118 -3.84 -6.91 -25.22
N THR A 119 -3.73 -7.98 -26.00
CA THR A 119 -2.94 -7.99 -27.23
C THR A 119 -3.48 -6.99 -28.28
N ILE A 120 -4.80 -6.85 -28.42
CA ILE A 120 -5.40 -5.86 -29.32
C ILE A 120 -5.03 -4.43 -28.90
N LEU A 121 -5.08 -4.14 -27.59
CA LEU A 121 -4.69 -2.83 -27.07
C LEU A 121 -3.19 -2.55 -27.29
N GLN A 122 -2.32 -3.53 -27.08
CA GLN A 122 -0.87 -3.40 -27.37
C GLN A 122 -0.62 -3.10 -28.84
N ASN A 123 -1.27 -3.84 -29.74
CA ASN A 123 -1.16 -3.61 -31.20
C ASN A 123 -1.68 -2.22 -31.60
N ALA A 124 -2.76 -1.75 -30.98
CA ALA A 124 -3.30 -0.42 -31.23
C ALA A 124 -2.31 0.69 -30.82
N LEU A 125 -1.63 0.54 -29.66
CA LEU A 125 -0.59 1.48 -29.23
C LEU A 125 0.56 1.54 -30.23
N THR A 126 1.08 0.38 -30.64
CA THR A 126 2.16 0.30 -31.67
C THR A 126 1.72 0.97 -32.99
N ALA A 127 0.49 0.74 -33.42
CA ALA A 127 -0.02 1.34 -34.67
C ALA A 127 -0.15 2.87 -34.56
N LEU A 128 -0.63 3.38 -33.43
CA LEU A 128 -0.75 4.84 -33.21
C LEU A 128 0.63 5.52 -33.10
N ASP A 129 1.60 4.88 -32.47
CA ASP A 129 2.97 5.37 -32.42
C ASP A 129 3.58 5.48 -33.82
N ALA A 130 3.35 4.47 -34.69
CA ALA A 130 3.78 4.50 -36.09
C ALA A 130 3.14 5.65 -36.92
N PHE A 131 1.98 6.17 -36.49
CA PHE A 131 1.36 7.38 -37.07
C PHE A 131 1.92 8.68 -36.46
N GLY A 132 2.85 8.60 -35.51
CA GLY A 132 3.43 9.76 -34.83
C GLY A 132 2.49 10.44 -33.83
N ILE A 133 1.47 9.74 -33.34
CA ILE A 133 0.55 10.29 -32.33
C ILE A 133 1.30 10.46 -31.00
N PRO A 134 1.15 11.61 -30.33
CA PRO A 134 1.83 11.84 -29.06
C PRO A 134 1.48 10.78 -28.00
N ARG A 135 2.49 10.36 -27.20
CA ARG A 135 2.32 9.33 -26.15
C ARG A 135 1.25 9.68 -25.12
N GLU A 136 1.09 10.97 -24.80
CA GLU A 136 0.05 11.41 -23.85
C GLU A 136 -1.36 11.14 -24.34
N ASP A 137 -1.57 11.10 -25.68
CA ASP A 137 -2.86 10.79 -26.29
C ASP A 137 -3.06 9.29 -26.41
N THR A 138 -2.04 8.55 -26.87
CA THR A 138 -2.12 7.08 -26.97
C THR A 138 -2.27 6.39 -25.61
N ALA A 139 -1.74 7.00 -24.55
CA ALA A 139 -1.87 6.51 -23.18
C ALA A 139 -3.32 6.39 -22.68
N LEU A 140 -4.28 7.06 -23.33
CA LEU A 140 -5.71 6.90 -23.04
C LEU A 140 -6.25 5.49 -23.34
N LEU A 141 -5.54 4.71 -24.16
CA LEU A 141 -5.86 3.32 -24.43
C LEU A 141 -5.35 2.34 -23.36
N LEU A 142 -4.49 2.78 -22.45
CA LEU A 142 -3.92 1.92 -21.42
C LEU A 142 -5.01 1.46 -20.44
N PRO A 143 -5.19 0.13 -20.25
CA PRO A 143 -6.24 -0.40 -19.39
C PRO A 143 -5.89 -0.22 -17.91
N LEU A 144 -6.89 -0.15 -17.03
CA LEU A 144 -6.70 -0.12 -15.58
C LEU A 144 -5.98 -1.37 -15.03
N GLY A 145 -5.99 -2.46 -15.80
CA GLY A 145 -5.28 -3.69 -15.45
C GLY A 145 -3.79 -3.65 -15.75
N MET A 146 -3.27 -2.65 -16.48
CA MET A 146 -1.83 -2.51 -16.72
C MET A 146 -1.07 -2.36 -15.41
N THR A 147 0.13 -2.92 -15.33
CA THR A 147 0.97 -2.73 -14.14
C THR A 147 1.69 -1.39 -14.19
N THR A 148 1.94 -0.83 -13.02
CA THR A 148 2.66 0.42 -12.88
C THR A 148 3.61 0.36 -11.69
N ARG A 149 4.45 1.39 -11.55
CA ARG A 149 5.37 1.57 -10.45
C ARG A 149 5.13 2.92 -9.79
N ILE A 150 5.15 2.94 -8.46
CA ILE A 150 5.14 4.18 -7.69
C ILE A 150 6.24 4.16 -6.64
N VAL A 151 6.76 5.33 -6.32
CA VAL A 151 7.48 5.59 -5.08
C VAL A 151 6.55 6.36 -4.15
N CYS A 152 6.49 5.98 -2.90
CA CYS A 152 5.61 6.61 -1.92
C CYS A 152 6.26 6.73 -0.55
N LYS A 153 5.83 7.75 0.18
CA LYS A 153 6.15 8.00 1.57
C LYS A 153 4.86 7.98 2.37
N HIS A 154 4.85 7.23 3.47
CA HIS A 154 3.74 7.18 4.43
C HIS A 154 4.28 7.17 5.85
N ASN A 155 3.62 7.85 6.78
CA ASN A 155 3.94 7.68 8.19
C ASN A 155 3.23 6.44 8.78
N ALA A 156 3.68 6.00 9.96
CA ALA A 156 3.15 4.81 10.62
C ALA A 156 1.64 4.90 10.89
N ARG A 157 1.14 6.07 11.29
CA ARG A 157 -0.30 6.28 11.52
C ARG A 157 -1.13 6.10 10.26
N ASN A 158 -0.68 6.68 9.14
CA ASN A 158 -1.39 6.52 7.87
C ASN A 158 -1.46 5.06 7.44
N LEU A 159 -0.36 4.30 7.58
CA LEU A 159 -0.35 2.87 7.26
C LEU A 159 -1.27 2.07 8.20
N MET A 160 -1.32 2.38 9.49
CA MET A 160 -2.22 1.76 10.45
C MET A 160 -3.70 2.04 10.08
N ASP A 161 -4.05 3.29 9.76
CA ASP A 161 -5.39 3.66 9.31
C ASP A 161 -5.79 2.96 7.99
N MET A 162 -4.82 2.80 7.08
CA MET A 162 -5.00 2.03 5.84
C MET A 162 -5.25 0.55 6.14
N SER A 163 -4.52 -0.06 7.07
CA SER A 163 -4.68 -1.46 7.46
C SER A 163 -6.12 -1.75 7.92
N HIS A 164 -6.68 -0.86 8.73
CA HIS A 164 -8.04 -0.98 9.24
C HIS A 164 -9.11 -1.13 8.13
N GLN A 165 -8.87 -0.51 6.98
CA GLN A 165 -9.80 -0.56 5.85
C GLN A 165 -9.43 -1.64 4.83
N ARG A 166 -8.14 -1.83 4.58
CA ARG A 166 -7.66 -2.60 3.42
C ARG A 166 -7.31 -4.04 3.73
N MET A 167 -7.12 -4.40 4.99
CA MET A 167 -7.00 -5.81 5.41
C MET A 167 -8.37 -6.48 5.60
N CYS A 168 -9.48 -5.74 5.52
CA CYS A 168 -10.83 -6.30 5.55
C CYS A 168 -11.09 -7.17 4.32
N SER A 169 -11.76 -8.33 4.50
CA SER A 169 -12.13 -9.24 3.40
C SER A 169 -13.01 -8.59 2.31
N ARG A 170 -13.66 -7.47 2.60
CA ARG A 170 -14.46 -6.67 1.65
C ARG A 170 -13.63 -5.75 0.77
N ALA A 171 -12.38 -5.49 1.11
CA ALA A 171 -11.48 -4.72 0.27
C ALA A 171 -11.17 -5.48 -1.02
N TYR A 172 -10.87 -4.75 -2.09
CA TYR A 172 -10.48 -5.32 -3.37
C TYR A 172 -9.32 -6.32 -3.20
N HIS A 173 -9.40 -7.48 -3.81
CA HIS A 173 -8.46 -8.59 -3.57
C HIS A 173 -7.00 -8.21 -3.83
N GLU A 174 -6.73 -7.47 -4.91
CA GLU A 174 -5.38 -7.02 -5.24
C GLU A 174 -4.87 -5.99 -4.21
N TYR A 175 -5.77 -5.15 -3.65
CA TYR A 175 -5.39 -4.22 -2.59
C TYR A 175 -4.98 -4.96 -1.31
N ARG A 176 -5.73 -5.98 -0.92
CA ARG A 176 -5.35 -6.83 0.22
C ARG A 176 -3.97 -7.44 0.00
N LYS A 177 -3.74 -8.01 -1.18
CA LYS A 177 -2.44 -8.59 -1.56
C LYS A 177 -1.32 -7.56 -1.49
N LEU A 178 -1.52 -6.36 -2.06
CA LEU A 178 -0.55 -5.26 -1.97
C LEU A 178 -0.25 -4.90 -0.52
N PHE A 179 -1.29 -4.80 0.33
CA PHE A 179 -1.10 -4.41 1.72
C PHE A 179 -0.41 -5.52 2.53
N ASP A 180 -0.71 -6.79 2.26
CA ASP A 180 0.01 -7.93 2.82
C ASP A 180 1.50 -7.92 2.42
N ASP A 181 1.80 -7.57 1.16
CA ASP A 181 3.18 -7.43 0.68
C ASP A 181 3.91 -6.26 1.38
N VAL A 182 3.21 -5.14 1.65
CA VAL A 182 3.75 -4.02 2.46
C VAL A 182 4.05 -4.49 3.87
N CYS A 183 3.13 -5.19 4.52
CA CYS A 183 3.34 -5.74 5.86
C CYS A 183 4.56 -6.68 5.90
N ASN A 184 4.69 -7.59 4.93
CA ASN A 184 5.81 -8.52 4.86
C ASN A 184 7.15 -7.80 4.62
N ALA A 185 7.16 -6.77 3.77
CA ALA A 185 8.36 -5.99 3.51
C ALA A 185 8.81 -5.19 4.75
N LEU A 186 7.87 -4.63 5.52
CA LEU A 186 8.16 -3.92 6.76
C LEU A 186 8.65 -4.87 7.87
N ARG A 187 8.05 -6.06 8.01
CA ARG A 187 8.53 -7.09 8.95
C ARG A 187 9.98 -7.50 8.67
N ALA A 188 10.32 -7.64 7.39
CA ALA A 188 11.67 -8.00 6.99
C ALA A 188 12.67 -6.84 7.15
N TYR A 189 12.19 -5.60 7.21
CA TYR A 189 13.03 -4.41 7.26
C TYR A 189 13.62 -4.14 8.66
N SER A 190 12.80 -4.27 9.73
CA SER A 190 13.29 -4.13 11.11
C SER A 190 12.37 -4.80 12.13
N GLU A 191 12.93 -5.15 13.29
CA GLU A 191 12.20 -5.76 14.41
C GLU A 191 11.08 -4.85 14.95
N GLU A 192 11.32 -3.54 15.01
CA GLU A 192 10.31 -2.59 15.48
C GLU A 192 9.15 -2.43 14.48
N TRP A 193 9.43 -2.47 13.17
CA TRP A 193 8.36 -2.55 12.17
C TRP A 193 7.61 -3.87 12.22
N ALA A 194 8.30 -5.00 12.44
CA ALA A 194 7.64 -6.29 12.64
C ALA A 194 6.66 -6.22 13.82
N TYR A 195 7.09 -5.65 14.94
CA TYR A 195 6.21 -5.45 16.11
C TYR A 195 4.99 -4.59 15.78
N LEU A 196 5.16 -3.42 15.11
CA LEU A 196 4.04 -2.56 14.71
C LEU A 196 3.05 -3.28 13.80
N VAL A 197 3.56 -4.01 12.81
CA VAL A 197 2.72 -4.77 11.87
C VAL A 197 1.93 -5.86 12.60
N ASP A 198 2.57 -6.60 13.50
CA ASP A 198 1.94 -7.75 14.17
C ASP A 198 0.91 -7.34 15.23
N HIS A 199 1.03 -6.16 15.82
CA HIS A 199 0.18 -5.73 16.92
C HIS A 199 -0.83 -4.62 16.55
N TYR A 200 -0.55 -3.83 15.51
CA TYR A 200 -1.36 -2.64 15.19
C TYR A 200 -1.91 -2.61 13.77
N PHE A 201 -1.36 -3.41 12.82
CA PHE A 201 -1.88 -3.46 11.45
C PHE A 201 -2.89 -4.60 11.33
N MET A 202 -4.16 -4.27 11.42
CA MET A 202 -5.26 -5.24 11.41
C MET A 202 -6.54 -4.64 10.82
N PRO A 203 -7.52 -5.47 10.40
CA PRO A 203 -8.84 -4.97 10.04
C PRO A 203 -9.50 -4.22 11.19
N LYS A 204 -10.24 -3.16 10.86
CA LYS A 204 -10.92 -2.33 11.87
C LYS A 204 -11.80 -3.12 12.84
N CYS A 205 -12.43 -4.19 12.38
CA CYS A 205 -13.28 -5.03 13.23
C CYS A 205 -12.46 -5.79 14.29
N GLU A 206 -11.23 -6.20 14.02
CA GLU A 206 -10.34 -6.82 15.00
C GLU A 206 -9.89 -5.79 16.04
N TYR A 207 -9.49 -4.61 15.59
CA TYR A 207 -9.16 -3.51 16.49
C TYR A 207 -10.29 -3.12 17.43
N MET A 208 -11.55 -3.11 16.94
CA MET A 208 -12.72 -2.77 17.75
C MET A 208 -13.33 -3.93 18.54
N GLY A 209 -12.93 -5.18 18.26
CA GLY A 209 -13.55 -6.37 18.84
C GLY A 209 -14.91 -6.76 18.23
N PHE A 210 -15.43 -6.01 17.24
CA PHE A 210 -16.72 -6.29 16.57
C PHE A 210 -16.78 -5.72 15.16
N CYS A 211 -17.65 -6.32 14.32
CA CYS A 211 -17.89 -5.90 12.94
C CYS A 211 -19.07 -4.93 12.85
N LYS A 212 -18.91 -3.81 12.15
CA LYS A 212 -19.99 -2.83 11.86
C LYS A 212 -20.60 -3.00 10.47
N GLU A 213 -20.07 -3.90 9.65
CA GLU A 213 -20.52 -4.05 8.28
C GLU A 213 -21.86 -4.80 8.21
N LYS A 214 -22.83 -4.27 7.45
CA LYS A 214 -24.15 -4.90 7.26
C LYS A 214 -24.06 -6.36 6.76
N LYS A 215 -23.03 -6.65 5.91
CA LYS A 215 -22.72 -8.01 5.46
C LYS A 215 -21.36 -8.41 6.04
N SER A 216 -21.37 -8.90 7.26
CA SER A 216 -20.18 -9.41 7.94
C SER A 216 -19.62 -10.65 7.20
N CYS A 217 -18.28 -10.81 7.23
CA CYS A 217 -17.63 -12.05 6.79
C CYS A 217 -17.58 -13.13 7.87
N GLY A 218 -18.09 -12.86 9.07
CA GLY A 218 -18.12 -13.80 10.20
C GLY A 218 -16.82 -13.84 11.03
N LYS A 219 -15.79 -13.12 10.68
CA LYS A 219 -14.50 -13.13 11.41
C LYS A 219 -14.63 -12.56 12.83
N MET A 220 -15.45 -11.52 13.00
CA MET A 220 -15.73 -10.89 14.29
C MET A 220 -17.24 -10.81 14.53
N PRO A 221 -17.69 -10.83 15.81
CA PRO A 221 -19.10 -10.69 16.13
C PRO A 221 -19.67 -9.40 15.55
N HIS A 222 -20.93 -9.43 15.16
CA HIS A 222 -21.64 -8.21 14.75
C HIS A 222 -21.98 -7.39 15.98
N LYS A 223 -21.94 -6.07 15.86
CA LYS A 223 -22.45 -5.21 16.93
C LYS A 223 -23.98 -5.27 16.90
N GLU A 224 -24.60 -5.74 17.98
CA GLU A 224 -26.03 -5.58 18.20
C GLU A 224 -26.47 -4.12 18.30
#